data_cc10501696b06aeca677358182a8b405
#
_entry.id   cc10501696b06aeca677358182a8b405
#
_cell.length_a   1.000
_cell.length_b   1.000
_cell.length_c   1.000
_cell.angle_alpha   90.00
_cell.angle_beta   90.00
_cell.angle_gamma   90.00
#
_symmetry.space_group_name_H-M   'P 1'
#
loop_
_entity.id
_entity.type
_entity.pdbx_description
1 polymer ?
#
loop_
_entity_poly.entity_id
_entity_poly.type
_entity_poly.pdbx_seq_one_letter_code
_entity_poly.pdbx_strand_id
1 'polypeptide(L)'
;MKKKVGVIVEGYSCSEQLYELISLSQKAKNYQVTHLIINQYDEKSYNITNKVLSLYKIKGLRYIISAILFRIIFEVEKFLFLPRATREKFFKKSDLRDFGLNELFVTPILSESKIIYRYNNDDITAIKASDLDLLIRAGNGILKGGILEICSEGIVSFHHGNNNLNRGGPPGFWEVLLRQPSTGFIIQRLTAELDGGNVLFRGAIPTKFNYIANLVALQRTANRYLVKVIDNIFSEKLKISTEERLPYSYPLYNKPRIREQLSYVLKTALLVSDKVINRLLNRRFRWGVAYHFTNNWRDAVLWKSIRIKNPKNRFLADPFIMKKQGEHYCFLEDYDYSLERGRIAVYKINEEGYTDLGVAIDEKFHLSYPFLFQYNDELYMCPETHENRDIRIYKCVSFPLEWELEKILIQNVKAADTNIFERNGRWWMLTSVANSDESDCSSTLHVYSAANPLSDDWIEHEYNPVIFDSCQARNAGLIIEPDTIYRVSQKQGFDRYGVALDLSEIQQLDDFGYRERWICSIEPNFFPGLHGTHTLNFDGELLVFDYLKREYTNVSS
;
A
#
# COMPACT_ATOMS: atom_id res chain seq x y z
N MET A 1 23.41 -19.05 14.51
CA MET A 1 24.15 -18.73 13.26
C MET A 1 23.14 -18.25 12.24
N LYS A 2 23.42 -17.20 11.46
CA LYS A 2 22.50 -16.77 10.40
C LYS A 2 22.41 -17.85 9.31
N LYS A 3 21.22 -18.02 8.74
CA LYS A 3 20.93 -18.93 7.64
C LYS A 3 21.59 -18.45 6.34
N LYS A 4 22.03 -19.37 5.50
CA LYS A 4 22.75 -19.06 4.25
C LYS A 4 21.78 -18.98 3.07
N VAL A 5 21.79 -17.87 2.36
CA VAL A 5 20.92 -17.65 1.19
C VAL A 5 21.77 -17.42 -0.06
N GLY A 6 21.38 -18.06 -1.17
CA GLY A 6 21.95 -17.83 -2.49
C GLY A 6 21.01 -17.00 -3.36
N VAL A 7 21.56 -16.28 -4.34
CA VAL A 7 20.79 -15.49 -5.33
C VAL A 7 21.14 -15.96 -6.73
N ILE A 8 20.14 -16.39 -7.51
CA ILE A 8 20.30 -16.77 -8.92
C ILE A 8 20.23 -15.51 -9.79
N VAL A 9 21.29 -15.25 -10.55
CA VAL A 9 21.46 -14.05 -11.37
C VAL A 9 21.93 -14.34 -12.78
N GLU A 10 21.77 -13.37 -13.70
CA GLU A 10 22.17 -13.50 -15.12
C GLU A 10 23.59 -12.95 -15.40
N GLY A 11 24.31 -12.54 -14.39
CA GLY A 11 25.64 -11.96 -14.47
C GLY A 11 25.89 -10.91 -13.39
N TYR A 12 27.06 -10.27 -13.43
CA TYR A 12 27.44 -9.29 -12.42
C TYR A 12 26.72 -7.94 -12.53
N SER A 13 26.50 -7.49 -13.78
CA SER A 13 25.79 -6.22 -14.01
C SER A 13 24.30 -6.37 -13.73
N CYS A 14 23.83 -5.73 -12.69
CA CYS A 14 22.44 -5.82 -12.24
C CYS A 14 21.71 -4.46 -12.25
N SER A 15 20.39 -4.52 -12.12
CA SER A 15 19.58 -3.34 -11.82
C SER A 15 19.81 -2.89 -10.39
N GLU A 16 19.60 -1.62 -10.11
CA GLU A 16 19.67 -1.08 -8.75
C GLU A 16 18.71 -1.79 -7.79
N GLN A 17 17.55 -2.27 -8.30
CA GLN A 17 16.57 -3.02 -7.48
C GLN A 17 17.16 -4.32 -6.94
N LEU A 18 17.92 -5.05 -7.77
CA LEU A 18 18.59 -6.27 -7.32
C LEU A 18 19.75 -5.95 -6.36
N TYR A 19 20.50 -4.90 -6.65
CA TYR A 19 21.56 -4.41 -5.76
C TYR A 19 21.00 -4.01 -4.40
N GLU A 20 19.89 -3.23 -4.37
CA GLU A 20 19.18 -2.83 -3.15
C GLU A 20 18.65 -4.06 -2.39
N LEU A 21 18.08 -5.03 -3.09
CA LEU A 21 17.60 -6.29 -2.48
C LEU A 21 18.71 -7.01 -1.71
N ILE A 22 19.88 -7.20 -2.34
CA ILE A 22 21.02 -7.86 -1.70
C ILE A 22 21.55 -7.00 -0.54
N SER A 23 21.66 -5.69 -0.73
CA SER A 23 22.10 -4.75 0.32
C SER A 23 21.19 -4.78 1.55
N LEU A 24 19.86 -4.82 1.36
CA LEU A 24 18.88 -4.96 2.44
C LEU A 24 19.00 -6.35 3.12
N SER A 25 19.18 -7.39 2.32
CA SER A 25 19.34 -8.77 2.82
C SER A 25 20.58 -8.95 3.69
N GLN A 26 21.67 -8.21 3.45
CA GLN A 26 22.86 -8.25 4.32
C GLN A 26 22.57 -7.68 5.73
N LYS A 27 21.55 -6.87 5.87
CA LYS A 27 21.09 -6.31 7.15
C LYS A 27 20.02 -7.15 7.84
N ALA A 28 19.56 -8.24 7.21
CA ALA A 28 18.54 -9.13 7.76
C ALA A 28 19.00 -9.77 9.07
N LYS A 29 18.04 -10.04 9.95
CA LYS A 29 18.29 -10.50 11.32
C LYS A 29 18.67 -11.98 11.36
N ASN A 30 17.92 -12.82 10.64
CA ASN A 30 17.97 -14.27 10.75
C ASN A 30 18.75 -14.93 9.61
N TYR A 31 19.07 -14.23 8.52
CA TYR A 31 19.78 -14.78 7.37
C TYR A 31 20.82 -13.81 6.79
N GLN A 32 21.64 -14.33 5.89
CA GLN A 32 22.61 -13.56 5.11
C GLN A 32 22.72 -14.12 3.69
N VAL A 33 22.78 -13.27 2.70
CA VAL A 33 23.16 -13.67 1.34
C VAL A 33 24.65 -13.97 1.32
N THR A 34 25.03 -15.17 0.92
CA THR A 34 26.42 -15.66 0.92
C THR A 34 26.92 -16.07 -0.46
N HIS A 35 26.02 -16.39 -1.40
CA HIS A 35 26.37 -16.91 -2.71
C HIS A 35 25.63 -16.20 -3.84
N LEU A 36 26.34 -16.00 -4.97
CA LEU A 36 25.79 -15.69 -6.28
C LEU A 36 25.85 -16.95 -7.15
N ILE A 37 24.70 -17.38 -7.65
CA ILE A 37 24.59 -18.45 -8.64
C ILE A 37 24.41 -17.78 -10.00
N ILE A 38 25.48 -17.77 -10.81
CA ILE A 38 25.59 -16.96 -12.02
C ILE A 38 25.33 -17.83 -13.23
N ASN A 39 24.24 -17.54 -13.95
CA ASN A 39 23.93 -18.20 -15.21
C ASN A 39 24.92 -17.80 -16.30
N GLN A 40 25.62 -18.77 -16.86
CA GLN A 40 26.49 -18.58 -18.03
C GLN A 40 25.77 -19.08 -19.29
N TYR A 41 25.91 -18.35 -20.36
CA TYR A 41 25.37 -18.68 -21.67
C TYR A 41 26.49 -18.75 -22.70
N ASP A 42 26.39 -19.68 -23.66
CA ASP A 42 27.31 -19.72 -24.80
C ASP A 42 27.28 -18.39 -25.57
N GLU A 43 28.42 -17.73 -25.69
CA GLU A 43 28.58 -16.41 -26.33
C GLU A 43 28.07 -16.32 -27.76
N LYS A 44 27.94 -17.45 -28.50
CA LYS A 44 27.47 -17.50 -29.87
C LYS A 44 26.03 -17.02 -30.11
N SER A 45 25.25 -16.78 -29.08
CA SER A 45 23.83 -16.39 -29.19
C SER A 45 23.54 -14.88 -29.10
N TYR A 46 24.53 -14.03 -28.83
CA TYR A 46 24.30 -12.62 -28.44
C TYR A 46 24.52 -11.58 -29.55
N ASN A 47 24.24 -11.92 -30.83
CA ASN A 47 24.20 -10.90 -31.85
C ASN A 47 22.83 -10.22 -31.92
N ILE A 48 22.76 -8.91 -31.58
CA ILE A 48 21.52 -8.10 -31.55
C ILE A 48 20.75 -8.20 -32.87
N THR A 49 21.47 -8.21 -34.02
CA THR A 49 20.87 -8.37 -35.35
C THR A 49 20.19 -9.73 -35.51
N ASN A 50 20.80 -10.80 -35.03
CA ASN A 50 20.23 -12.14 -35.09
C ASN A 50 19.01 -12.27 -34.15
N LYS A 51 19.02 -11.58 -33.03
CA LYS A 51 17.87 -11.53 -32.08
C LYS A 51 16.69 -10.77 -32.71
N VAL A 52 16.93 -9.64 -33.35
CA VAL A 52 15.88 -8.87 -34.06
C VAL A 52 15.32 -9.66 -35.23
N LEU A 53 16.17 -10.30 -36.04
CA LEU A 53 15.75 -11.16 -37.13
C LEU A 53 14.96 -12.38 -36.68
N SER A 54 15.35 -13.02 -35.61
CA SER A 54 14.60 -14.15 -35.04
C SER A 54 13.24 -13.71 -34.49
N LEU A 55 13.17 -12.56 -33.81
CA LEU A 55 11.92 -11.98 -33.35
C LEU A 55 11.00 -11.57 -34.51
N TYR A 56 11.57 -11.04 -35.60
CA TYR A 56 10.82 -10.74 -36.81
C TYR A 56 10.21 -12.00 -37.43
N LYS A 57 10.99 -13.07 -37.57
CA LYS A 57 10.53 -14.35 -38.11
C LYS A 57 9.44 -15.01 -37.26
N ILE A 58 9.54 -14.91 -35.94
CA ILE A 58 8.60 -15.58 -35.00
C ILE A 58 7.36 -14.73 -34.72
N LYS A 59 7.50 -13.41 -34.57
CA LYS A 59 6.42 -12.54 -34.05
C LYS A 59 5.98 -11.45 -35.05
N GLY A 60 6.69 -11.28 -36.16
CA GLY A 60 6.37 -10.34 -37.23
C GLY A 60 6.70 -8.86 -36.93
N LEU A 61 6.61 -8.03 -37.98
CA LEU A 61 6.96 -6.60 -37.93
C LEU A 61 6.12 -5.79 -36.93
N ARG A 62 4.83 -6.09 -36.83
CA ARG A 62 3.92 -5.38 -35.91
C ARG A 62 4.35 -5.50 -34.45
N TYR A 63 4.90 -6.63 -34.04
CA TYR A 63 5.42 -6.83 -32.69
C TYR A 63 6.67 -5.98 -32.43
N ILE A 64 7.57 -5.89 -33.41
CA ILE A 64 8.79 -5.09 -33.31
C ILE A 64 8.42 -3.60 -33.17
N ILE A 65 7.54 -3.10 -34.04
CA ILE A 65 7.05 -1.70 -33.96
C ILE A 65 6.42 -1.43 -32.60
N SER A 66 5.58 -2.35 -32.12
CA SER A 66 4.96 -2.23 -30.79
C SER A 66 6.01 -2.19 -29.66
N ALA A 67 7.06 -3.02 -29.75
CA ALA A 67 8.13 -3.04 -28.75
C ALA A 67 8.96 -1.74 -28.74
N ILE A 68 9.23 -1.17 -29.92
CA ILE A 68 9.93 0.11 -30.08
C ILE A 68 9.06 1.24 -29.50
N LEU A 69 7.79 1.32 -29.89
CA LEU A 69 6.86 2.33 -29.39
C LEU A 69 6.73 2.26 -27.85
N PHE A 70 6.59 1.06 -27.31
CA PHE A 70 6.55 0.87 -25.86
C PHE A 70 7.83 1.37 -25.15
N ARG A 71 8.99 1.15 -25.78
CA ARG A 71 10.26 1.65 -25.27
C ARG A 71 10.32 3.18 -25.30
N ILE A 72 9.81 3.81 -26.36
CA ILE A 72 9.72 5.27 -26.48
C ILE A 72 8.83 5.83 -25.38
N ILE A 73 7.63 5.27 -25.17
CA ILE A 73 6.71 5.67 -24.08
C ILE A 73 7.42 5.58 -22.73
N PHE A 74 8.10 4.48 -22.48
CA PHE A 74 8.84 4.26 -21.24
C PHE A 74 9.93 5.33 -21.00
N GLU A 75 10.75 5.66 -22.00
CA GLU A 75 11.81 6.67 -21.84
C GLU A 75 11.22 8.09 -21.70
N VAL A 76 10.14 8.40 -22.44
CA VAL A 76 9.44 9.69 -22.32
C VAL A 76 8.86 9.85 -20.90
N GLU A 77 8.14 8.85 -20.39
CA GLU A 77 7.58 8.91 -19.05
C GLU A 77 8.65 9.00 -17.95
N LYS A 78 9.73 8.23 -18.12
CA LYS A 78 10.88 8.26 -17.22
C LYS A 78 11.47 9.68 -17.11
N PHE A 79 11.50 10.42 -18.22
CA PHE A 79 11.98 11.79 -18.22
C PHE A 79 10.96 12.77 -17.64
N LEU A 80 9.69 12.63 -18.00
CA LEU A 80 8.64 13.61 -17.63
C LEU A 80 8.13 13.45 -16.20
N PHE A 81 8.01 12.21 -15.70
CA PHE A 81 7.27 11.95 -14.46
C PHE A 81 8.12 11.50 -13.27
N LEU A 82 9.40 11.16 -13.49
CA LEU A 82 10.29 10.83 -12.37
C LEU A 82 11.20 11.99 -12.01
N PRO A 83 11.31 12.33 -10.72
CA PRO A 83 12.35 13.23 -10.23
C PRO A 83 13.74 12.75 -10.66
N ARG A 84 14.64 13.69 -10.96
CA ARG A 84 16.00 13.36 -11.43
C ARG A 84 16.73 12.40 -10.52
N ALA A 85 16.70 12.64 -9.21
CA ALA A 85 17.34 11.78 -8.22
C ALA A 85 16.78 10.34 -8.23
N THR A 86 15.45 10.18 -8.33
CA THR A 86 14.82 8.87 -8.44
C THR A 86 15.22 8.16 -9.73
N ARG A 87 15.23 8.88 -10.85
CA ARG A 87 15.61 8.35 -12.16
C ARG A 87 17.05 7.87 -12.18
N GLU A 88 17.98 8.70 -11.70
CA GLU A 88 19.41 8.36 -11.65
C GLU A 88 19.68 7.17 -10.74
N LYS A 89 19.04 7.11 -9.57
CA LYS A 89 19.18 6.01 -8.62
C LYS A 89 18.53 4.73 -9.14
N PHE A 90 17.27 4.76 -9.55
CA PHE A 90 16.47 3.56 -9.87
C PHE A 90 16.95 2.84 -11.14
N PHE A 91 17.47 3.57 -12.16
CA PHE A 91 17.94 2.99 -13.41
C PHE A 91 19.47 2.85 -13.49
N LYS A 92 20.16 3.09 -12.39
CA LYS A 92 21.60 2.83 -12.29
C LYS A 92 21.88 1.36 -12.54
N LYS A 93 22.98 1.07 -13.21
CA LYS A 93 23.58 -0.26 -13.27
C LYS A 93 24.61 -0.36 -12.16
N SER A 94 24.55 -1.44 -11.39
CA SER A 94 25.45 -1.73 -10.28
C SER A 94 26.13 -3.06 -10.50
N ASP A 95 27.24 -3.30 -9.83
CA ASP A 95 28.04 -4.51 -9.96
C ASP A 95 27.89 -5.37 -8.68
N LEU A 96 27.49 -6.61 -8.84
CA LEU A 96 27.29 -7.53 -7.71
C LEU A 96 28.61 -7.96 -7.06
N ARG A 97 29.75 -7.77 -7.72
CA ARG A 97 31.09 -8.04 -7.15
C ARG A 97 31.40 -7.15 -5.94
N ASP A 98 30.73 -6.00 -5.83
CA ASP A 98 30.87 -5.08 -4.68
C ASP A 98 30.53 -5.76 -3.34
N PHE A 99 29.76 -6.85 -3.36
CA PHE A 99 29.36 -7.56 -2.13
C PHE A 99 30.37 -8.63 -1.68
N GLY A 100 31.34 -9.02 -2.51
CA GLY A 100 32.35 -10.03 -2.16
C GLY A 100 31.76 -11.40 -1.82
N LEU A 101 30.67 -11.81 -2.48
CA LEU A 101 29.97 -13.07 -2.24
C LEU A 101 30.71 -14.24 -2.93
N ASN A 102 30.48 -15.45 -2.43
CA ASN A 102 30.96 -16.66 -3.12
C ASN A 102 30.25 -16.81 -4.47
N GLU A 103 30.99 -17.17 -5.49
CA GLU A 103 30.48 -17.27 -6.86
C GLU A 103 30.39 -18.72 -7.29
N LEU A 104 29.25 -19.09 -7.86
CA LEU A 104 29.05 -20.39 -8.48
C LEU A 104 28.51 -20.19 -9.90
N PHE A 105 29.25 -20.67 -10.88
CA PHE A 105 28.87 -20.57 -12.28
C PHE A 105 28.11 -21.81 -12.72
N VAL A 106 26.97 -21.62 -13.35
CA VAL A 106 26.08 -22.69 -13.82
C VAL A 106 25.61 -22.43 -15.23
N THR A 107 25.36 -23.50 -15.99
CA THR A 107 24.92 -23.39 -17.39
C THR A 107 23.49 -23.89 -17.54
N PRO A 108 22.49 -22.98 -17.59
CA PRO A 108 21.10 -23.39 -17.69
C PRO A 108 20.78 -24.00 -19.05
N ILE A 109 20.11 -25.13 -19.04
CA ILE A 109 19.52 -25.79 -20.22
C ILE A 109 18.17 -25.11 -20.50
N LEU A 110 18.11 -24.41 -21.64
CA LEU A 110 16.92 -23.65 -22.03
C LEU A 110 15.96 -24.51 -22.87
N SER A 111 14.64 -24.35 -22.65
CA SER A 111 13.64 -24.85 -23.60
C SER A 111 13.75 -24.16 -24.96
N GLU A 112 13.14 -24.73 -26.00
CA GLU A 112 13.07 -24.12 -27.34
C GLU A 112 12.50 -22.68 -27.31
N SER A 113 11.51 -22.43 -26.46
CA SER A 113 10.94 -21.10 -26.22
C SER A 113 11.83 -20.15 -25.42
N LYS A 114 12.96 -20.65 -24.89
CA LYS A 114 13.89 -19.94 -23.99
C LYS A 114 13.23 -19.36 -22.71
N ILE A 115 12.10 -19.93 -22.32
CA ILE A 115 11.34 -19.47 -21.13
C ILE A 115 11.61 -20.38 -19.93
N ILE A 116 11.82 -21.69 -20.15
CA ILE A 116 12.04 -22.67 -19.09
C ILE A 116 13.53 -22.93 -18.94
N TYR A 117 14.00 -22.88 -17.69
CA TYR A 117 15.38 -23.11 -17.27
C TYR A 117 15.47 -24.40 -16.47
N ARG A 118 16.37 -25.27 -16.84
CA ARG A 118 16.77 -26.47 -16.10
C ARG A 118 18.27 -26.45 -15.91
N TYR A 119 18.77 -27.18 -14.93
CA TYR A 119 20.20 -27.34 -14.70
C TYR A 119 20.56 -28.81 -14.81
N ASN A 120 21.77 -29.10 -15.26
CA ASN A 120 22.31 -30.47 -15.31
C ASN A 120 22.64 -30.97 -13.89
N ASN A 121 22.95 -32.25 -13.77
CA ASN A 121 23.22 -32.87 -12.46
C ASN A 121 24.50 -32.32 -11.81
N ASP A 122 25.49 -31.93 -12.58
CA ASP A 122 26.76 -31.40 -12.06
C ASP A 122 26.54 -30.04 -11.44
N ASP A 123 25.81 -29.14 -12.12
CA ASP A 123 25.41 -27.83 -11.57
C ASP A 123 24.56 -27.98 -10.31
N ILE A 124 23.61 -28.92 -10.32
CA ILE A 124 22.76 -29.20 -9.15
C ILE A 124 23.58 -29.68 -7.97
N THR A 125 24.54 -30.59 -8.22
CA THR A 125 25.45 -31.12 -7.19
C THR A 125 26.33 -30.01 -6.64
N ALA A 126 26.85 -29.12 -7.48
CA ALA A 126 27.70 -28.01 -7.06
C ALA A 126 26.90 -26.99 -6.20
N ILE A 127 25.66 -26.66 -6.58
CA ILE A 127 24.81 -25.79 -5.76
C ILE A 127 24.48 -26.46 -4.42
N LYS A 128 24.18 -27.77 -4.42
CA LYS A 128 23.87 -28.52 -3.20
C LYS A 128 25.06 -28.59 -2.24
N ALA A 129 26.27 -28.67 -2.78
CA ALA A 129 27.52 -28.66 -1.99
C ALA A 129 27.78 -27.32 -1.28
N SER A 130 27.14 -26.25 -1.70
CA SER A 130 27.23 -24.94 -1.04
C SER A 130 26.42 -24.84 0.25
N ASP A 131 25.64 -25.86 0.60
CA ASP A 131 24.84 -25.97 1.83
C ASP A 131 24.02 -24.72 2.11
N LEU A 132 23.18 -24.34 1.13
CA LEU A 132 22.30 -23.19 1.19
C LEU A 132 20.93 -23.57 1.75
N ASP A 133 20.40 -22.77 2.67
CA ASP A 133 19.08 -22.98 3.25
C ASP A 133 17.94 -22.55 2.29
N LEU A 134 18.17 -21.49 1.48
CA LEU A 134 17.18 -20.92 0.58
C LEU A 134 17.85 -20.29 -0.64
N LEU A 135 17.15 -20.29 -1.77
CA LEU A 135 17.52 -19.53 -2.96
C LEU A 135 16.52 -18.39 -3.25
N ILE A 136 17.05 -17.24 -3.64
CA ILE A 136 16.25 -16.14 -4.20
C ILE A 136 16.40 -16.20 -5.73
N ARG A 137 15.28 -16.28 -6.44
CA ARG A 137 15.29 -16.16 -7.88
C ARG A 137 15.14 -14.69 -8.29
N ALA A 138 16.22 -14.11 -8.78
CA ALA A 138 16.27 -12.76 -9.34
C ALA A 138 16.50 -12.71 -10.87
N GLY A 139 16.66 -13.87 -11.50
CA GLY A 139 16.86 -14.01 -12.95
C GLY A 139 15.56 -14.14 -13.74
N ASN A 140 15.70 -14.30 -15.06
CA ASN A 140 14.62 -14.50 -16.02
C ASN A 140 14.21 -15.98 -16.12
N GLY A 141 13.07 -16.24 -16.78
CA GLY A 141 12.60 -17.60 -17.10
C GLY A 141 11.92 -18.33 -15.93
N ILE A 142 11.45 -19.52 -16.16
CA ILE A 142 10.74 -20.40 -15.24
C ILE A 142 11.66 -21.54 -14.85
N LEU A 143 11.96 -21.67 -13.56
CA LEU A 143 12.80 -22.77 -13.06
C LEU A 143 12.00 -24.07 -13.02
N LYS A 144 12.59 -25.17 -13.50
CA LYS A 144 12.03 -26.52 -13.42
C LYS A 144 13.11 -27.57 -13.15
N GLY A 145 12.67 -28.70 -12.59
CA GLY A 145 13.52 -29.85 -12.30
C GLY A 145 14.17 -29.79 -10.94
N GLY A 146 15.25 -30.53 -10.74
CA GLY A 146 15.90 -30.77 -9.44
C GLY A 146 16.36 -29.53 -8.69
N ILE A 147 16.52 -28.38 -9.35
CA ILE A 147 16.84 -27.10 -8.72
C ILE A 147 15.81 -26.69 -7.65
N LEU A 148 14.54 -27.07 -7.82
CA LEU A 148 13.45 -26.70 -6.92
C LEU A 148 13.53 -27.40 -5.54
N GLU A 149 14.30 -28.47 -5.44
CA GLU A 149 14.40 -29.33 -4.25
C GLU A 149 15.77 -29.26 -3.57
N ILE A 150 16.65 -28.34 -4.00
CA ILE A 150 18.03 -28.28 -3.51
C ILE A 150 18.11 -27.79 -2.06
N CYS A 151 17.34 -26.76 -1.73
CA CYS A 151 17.37 -26.09 -0.43
C CYS A 151 16.21 -26.55 0.44
N SER A 152 16.43 -26.62 1.76
CA SER A 152 15.39 -26.99 2.74
C SER A 152 14.17 -26.07 2.68
N GLU A 153 14.40 -24.76 2.50
CA GLU A 153 13.35 -23.74 2.37
C GLU A 153 12.96 -23.44 0.90
N GLY A 154 13.55 -24.18 -0.05
CA GLY A 154 13.24 -24.07 -1.47
C GLY A 154 13.71 -22.76 -2.12
N ILE A 155 13.00 -22.33 -3.16
CA ILE A 155 13.31 -21.13 -3.93
C ILE A 155 12.19 -20.12 -3.77
N VAL A 156 12.52 -18.91 -3.34
CA VAL A 156 11.57 -17.78 -3.22
C VAL A 156 11.76 -16.81 -4.38
N SER A 157 10.65 -16.34 -4.89
CA SER A 157 10.61 -15.35 -5.97
C SER A 157 9.44 -14.40 -5.77
N PHE A 158 9.52 -13.20 -6.32
CA PHE A 158 8.35 -12.36 -6.44
C PHE A 158 7.72 -12.44 -7.83
N HIS A 159 6.42 -12.24 -7.87
CA HIS A 159 5.68 -11.90 -9.07
C HIS A 159 5.07 -10.51 -8.88
N HIS A 160 5.45 -9.59 -9.77
CA HIS A 160 5.00 -8.20 -9.72
C HIS A 160 3.62 -8.07 -10.38
N GLY A 161 2.62 -8.64 -9.76
CA GLY A 161 1.22 -8.65 -10.13
C GLY A 161 0.40 -9.44 -9.11
N ASN A 162 -0.88 -9.10 -8.96
CA ASN A 162 -1.81 -9.97 -8.26
C ASN A 162 -2.10 -11.17 -9.17
N ASN A 163 -1.60 -12.37 -8.82
CA ASN A 163 -1.72 -13.57 -9.65
C ASN A 163 -3.17 -14.07 -9.85
N ASN A 164 -4.13 -13.49 -9.14
CA ASN A 164 -5.56 -13.73 -9.37
C ASN A 164 -6.14 -12.82 -10.46
N LEU A 165 -5.46 -11.69 -10.79
CA LEU A 165 -5.89 -10.69 -11.77
C LEU A 165 -4.93 -10.57 -12.95
N ASN A 166 -3.61 -10.69 -12.70
CA ASN A 166 -2.58 -10.49 -13.71
C ASN A 166 -1.43 -11.48 -13.54
N ARG A 167 -1.36 -12.49 -14.41
CA ARG A 167 -0.28 -13.49 -14.44
C ARG A 167 0.80 -13.20 -15.48
N GLY A 168 0.74 -12.04 -16.15
CA GLY A 168 1.66 -11.68 -17.23
C GLY A 168 2.46 -10.41 -16.95
N GLY A 169 2.87 -9.72 -18.01
CA GLY A 169 3.65 -8.50 -17.96
C GLY A 169 3.31 -7.51 -19.07
N PRO A 170 3.86 -6.30 -19.05
CA PRO A 170 4.86 -5.76 -18.11
C PRO A 170 4.28 -5.47 -16.72
N PRO A 171 5.09 -5.63 -15.65
CA PRO A 171 4.63 -5.37 -14.28
C PRO A 171 4.05 -3.97 -14.11
N GLY A 172 2.86 -3.86 -13.53
CA GLY A 172 2.22 -2.58 -13.20
C GLY A 172 1.67 -1.77 -14.39
N PHE A 173 1.82 -2.24 -15.63
CA PHE A 173 1.32 -1.52 -16.81
C PHE A 173 -0.19 -1.68 -17.00
N TRP A 174 -0.68 -2.90 -16.87
CA TRP A 174 -2.07 -3.23 -17.13
C TRP A 174 -3.01 -2.61 -16.10
N GLU A 175 -2.57 -2.54 -14.85
CA GLU A 175 -3.31 -1.88 -13.78
C GLU A 175 -3.51 -0.38 -14.10
N VAL A 176 -2.48 0.29 -14.62
CA VAL A 176 -2.59 1.68 -15.05
C VAL A 176 -3.49 1.84 -16.27
N LEU A 177 -3.31 1.01 -17.31
CA LEU A 177 -4.15 1.06 -18.53
C LEU A 177 -5.63 0.82 -18.22
N LEU A 178 -5.92 -0.15 -17.34
CA LEU A 178 -7.28 -0.55 -16.96
C LEU A 178 -7.87 0.32 -15.83
N ARG A 179 -7.09 1.30 -15.31
CA ARG A 179 -7.50 2.18 -14.22
C ARG A 179 -7.89 1.43 -12.94
N GLN A 180 -7.18 0.35 -12.63
CA GLN A 180 -7.40 -0.40 -11.40
C GLN A 180 -6.98 0.43 -10.18
N PRO A 181 -7.68 0.35 -9.06
CA PRO A 181 -7.37 1.15 -7.86
C PRO A 181 -6.03 0.75 -7.23
N SER A 182 -5.67 -0.52 -7.30
CA SER A 182 -4.44 -1.05 -6.70
C SER A 182 -3.61 -1.86 -7.70
N THR A 183 -2.30 -1.89 -7.43
CA THR A 183 -1.32 -2.71 -8.15
C THR A 183 -0.74 -3.72 -7.18
N GLY A 184 -1.00 -5.00 -7.44
CA GLY A 184 -0.59 -6.07 -6.55
C GLY A 184 0.80 -6.63 -6.84
N PHE A 185 1.35 -7.34 -5.85
CA PHE A 185 2.50 -8.23 -5.99
C PHE A 185 2.36 -9.42 -5.04
N ILE A 186 3.02 -10.51 -5.36
CA ILE A 186 3.12 -11.66 -4.46
C ILE A 186 4.58 -12.07 -4.28
N ILE A 187 4.87 -12.64 -3.12
CA ILE A 187 6.08 -13.37 -2.83
C ILE A 187 5.68 -14.83 -2.70
N GLN A 188 6.33 -15.70 -3.45
CA GLN A 188 5.95 -17.11 -3.55
C GLN A 188 7.15 -18.04 -3.43
N ARG A 189 6.94 -19.21 -2.87
CA ARG A 189 7.86 -20.35 -2.97
C ARG A 189 7.57 -21.07 -4.27
N LEU A 190 8.58 -21.23 -5.11
CA LEU A 190 8.43 -21.86 -6.43
C LEU A 190 8.14 -23.36 -6.28
N THR A 191 7.27 -23.87 -7.15
CA THR A 191 6.93 -25.29 -7.27
C THR A 191 7.10 -25.77 -8.70
N ALA A 192 6.99 -27.07 -8.93
CA ALA A 192 7.08 -27.66 -10.28
C ALA A 192 5.91 -27.21 -11.20
N GLU A 193 4.81 -26.76 -10.64
CA GLU A 193 3.66 -26.28 -11.38
C GLU A 193 3.87 -24.84 -11.89
N LEU A 194 3.48 -24.59 -13.12
CA LEU A 194 3.51 -23.27 -13.73
C LEU A 194 2.49 -22.34 -13.04
N ASP A 195 2.93 -21.18 -12.57
CA ASP A 195 2.12 -20.20 -11.82
C ASP A 195 1.40 -20.80 -10.60
N GLY A 196 1.88 -21.95 -10.12
CA GLY A 196 1.35 -22.72 -8.99
C GLY A 196 2.18 -22.63 -7.72
N GLY A 197 3.08 -21.65 -7.60
CA GLY A 197 3.88 -21.44 -6.40
C GLY A 197 3.02 -21.20 -5.15
N ASN A 198 3.50 -21.65 -3.99
CA ASN A 198 2.84 -21.36 -2.73
C ASN A 198 3.03 -19.88 -2.40
N VAL A 199 1.93 -19.14 -2.33
CA VAL A 199 1.96 -17.71 -1.96
C VAL A 199 2.34 -17.60 -0.49
N LEU A 200 3.46 -16.94 -0.21
CA LEU A 200 3.96 -16.66 1.13
C LEU A 200 3.49 -15.31 1.64
N PHE A 201 3.28 -14.38 0.73
CA PHE A 201 2.86 -13.03 1.04
C PHE A 201 2.18 -12.38 -0.17
N ARG A 202 1.15 -11.59 0.09
CA ARG A 202 0.44 -10.79 -0.90
C ARG A 202 0.38 -9.35 -0.44
N GLY A 203 0.66 -8.40 -1.35
CA GLY A 203 0.51 -6.97 -1.09
C GLY A 203 -0.08 -6.25 -2.29
N ALA A 204 -0.77 -5.14 -2.03
CA ALA A 204 -1.30 -4.24 -3.05
C ALA A 204 -1.10 -2.79 -2.65
N ILE A 205 -0.45 -2.02 -3.53
CA ILE A 205 -0.17 -0.59 -3.37
C ILE A 205 -1.12 0.25 -4.23
N PRO A 206 -1.34 1.55 -3.94
CA PRO A 206 -2.15 2.42 -4.80
C PRO A 206 -1.56 2.51 -6.21
N THR A 207 -2.40 2.29 -7.21
CA THR A 207 -1.97 2.45 -8.61
C THR A 207 -1.67 3.91 -8.92
N LYS A 208 -0.49 4.21 -9.41
CA LYS A 208 -0.09 5.56 -9.83
C LYS A 208 -0.64 5.89 -11.22
N PHE A 209 -0.82 7.17 -11.53
CA PHE A 209 -1.47 7.62 -12.77
C PHE A 209 -0.69 7.30 -14.06
N ASN A 210 0.60 6.97 -13.96
CA ASN A 210 1.45 6.60 -15.10
C ASN A 210 2.27 5.34 -14.81
N TYR A 211 2.66 4.66 -15.88
CA TYR A 211 3.32 3.36 -15.81
C TYR A 211 4.65 3.40 -15.06
N ILE A 212 5.49 4.38 -15.34
CA ILE A 212 6.84 4.39 -14.78
C ILE A 212 6.86 4.66 -13.26
N ALA A 213 6.01 5.56 -12.77
CA ALA A 213 5.88 5.80 -11.33
C ALA A 213 5.29 4.57 -10.62
N ASN A 214 4.32 3.91 -11.27
CA ASN A 214 3.72 2.69 -10.74
C ASN A 214 4.73 1.54 -10.64
N LEU A 215 5.54 1.34 -11.69
CA LEU A 215 6.61 0.34 -11.70
C LEU A 215 7.65 0.57 -10.60
N VAL A 216 8.10 1.82 -10.41
CA VAL A 216 9.08 2.18 -9.37
C VAL A 216 8.52 1.89 -7.98
N ALA A 217 7.29 2.33 -7.70
CA ALA A 217 6.63 2.08 -6.42
C ALA A 217 6.46 0.59 -6.14
N LEU A 218 5.99 -0.18 -7.13
CA LEU A 218 5.78 -1.62 -7.03
C LEU A 218 7.08 -2.37 -6.69
N GLN A 219 8.15 -2.12 -7.46
CA GLN A 219 9.41 -2.84 -7.27
C GLN A 219 10.10 -2.51 -5.94
N ARG A 220 10.13 -1.24 -5.54
CA ARG A 220 10.68 -0.85 -4.24
C ARG A 220 9.94 -1.49 -3.07
N THR A 221 8.62 -1.52 -3.14
CA THR A 221 7.80 -2.13 -2.10
C THR A 221 8.02 -3.65 -2.06
N ALA A 222 7.95 -4.33 -3.20
CA ALA A 222 8.14 -5.77 -3.29
C ALA A 222 9.52 -6.22 -2.73
N ASN A 223 10.60 -5.50 -3.03
CA ASN A 223 11.94 -5.82 -2.52
C ASN A 223 12.01 -5.82 -0.99
N ARG A 224 11.46 -4.78 -0.35
CA ARG A 224 11.47 -4.67 1.13
C ARG A 224 10.71 -5.81 1.79
N TYR A 225 9.57 -6.16 1.21
CA TYR A 225 8.76 -7.26 1.74
C TYR A 225 9.37 -8.63 1.46
N LEU A 226 10.08 -8.82 0.36
CA LEU A 226 10.83 -10.05 0.13
C LEU A 226 11.86 -10.29 1.26
N VAL A 227 12.62 -9.27 1.63
CA VAL A 227 13.58 -9.36 2.74
C VAL A 227 12.89 -9.73 4.04
N LYS A 228 11.78 -9.07 4.37
CA LYS A 228 10.99 -9.33 5.59
C LYS A 228 10.39 -10.76 5.59
N VAL A 229 9.85 -11.19 4.47
CA VAL A 229 9.26 -12.54 4.33
C VAL A 229 10.31 -13.62 4.51
N ILE A 230 11.49 -13.47 3.91
CA ILE A 230 12.59 -14.43 4.09
C ILE A 230 13.06 -14.45 5.56
N ASP A 231 13.16 -13.29 6.20
CA ASP A 231 13.54 -13.21 7.62
C ASP A 231 12.51 -13.91 8.53
N ASN A 232 11.22 -13.79 8.19
CA ASN A 232 10.12 -14.47 8.88
C ASN A 232 10.10 -15.98 8.63
N ILE A 233 10.48 -16.48 7.44
CA ILE A 233 10.65 -17.92 7.19
C ILE A 233 11.63 -18.52 8.21
N PHE A 234 12.77 -17.86 8.40
CA PHE A 234 13.82 -18.37 9.28
C PHE A 234 13.59 -18.11 10.78
N SER A 235 12.62 -17.27 11.13
CA SER A 235 12.20 -17.09 12.54
C SER A 235 10.99 -17.94 12.92
N GLU A 236 10.55 -18.84 12.02
CA GLU A 236 9.34 -19.68 12.19
C GLU A 236 8.04 -18.90 12.42
N LYS A 237 8.07 -17.59 12.12
CA LYS A 237 6.92 -16.69 12.28
C LYS A 237 5.96 -16.70 11.10
N LEU A 238 6.42 -17.25 9.96
CA LEU A 238 5.58 -17.30 8.78
C LEU A 238 4.61 -18.48 8.87
N LYS A 239 3.36 -18.22 9.22
CA LYS A 239 2.29 -19.17 8.92
C LYS A 239 2.07 -19.15 7.41
N ILE A 240 2.53 -20.19 6.71
CA ILE A 240 2.21 -20.37 5.29
C ILE A 240 0.69 -20.54 5.21
N SER A 241 -0.02 -19.48 4.86
CA SER A 241 -1.43 -19.62 4.54
C SER A 241 -1.51 -20.44 3.26
N THR A 242 -2.16 -21.57 3.31
CA THR A 242 -2.57 -22.29 2.11
C THR A 242 -3.74 -21.49 1.52
N GLU A 243 -3.42 -20.48 0.72
CA GLU A 243 -4.47 -19.80 -0.06
C GLU A 243 -5.13 -20.85 -0.97
N GLU A 244 -6.45 -20.92 -0.94
CA GLU A 244 -7.18 -21.73 -1.90
C GLU A 244 -6.91 -21.22 -3.32
N ARG A 245 -6.59 -22.15 -4.21
CA ARG A 245 -6.38 -21.83 -5.62
C ARG A 245 -7.70 -21.51 -6.27
N LEU A 246 -7.80 -20.31 -6.83
CA LEU A 246 -8.97 -19.87 -7.58
C LEU A 246 -8.75 -20.09 -9.09
N PRO A 247 -9.80 -20.40 -9.85
CA PRO A 247 -9.72 -20.42 -11.30
C PRO A 247 -9.28 -19.05 -11.84
N TYR A 248 -8.28 -19.06 -12.74
CA TYR A 248 -7.84 -17.84 -13.38
C TYR A 248 -8.76 -17.46 -14.54
N SER A 249 -9.50 -16.39 -14.42
CA SER A 249 -10.52 -15.96 -15.41
C SER A 249 -10.10 -14.76 -16.26
N TYR A 250 -8.88 -14.27 -16.11
CA TYR A 250 -8.36 -13.14 -16.87
C TYR A 250 -7.49 -13.60 -18.05
N PRO A 251 -7.31 -12.77 -19.09
CA PRO A 251 -6.39 -13.08 -20.17
C PRO A 251 -4.94 -13.13 -19.66
N LEU A 252 -4.09 -13.92 -20.33
CA LEU A 252 -2.64 -13.84 -20.09
C LEU A 252 -2.11 -12.53 -20.69
N TYR A 253 -1.82 -11.56 -19.83
CA TYR A 253 -1.30 -10.28 -20.23
C TYR A 253 0.14 -10.40 -20.78
N ASN A 254 0.42 -9.71 -21.85
CA ASN A 254 1.71 -9.70 -22.54
C ASN A 254 2.14 -8.25 -22.79
N LYS A 255 3.26 -8.07 -23.53
CA LYS A 255 3.63 -6.72 -23.99
C LYS A 255 2.46 -6.09 -24.75
N PRO A 256 2.07 -4.84 -24.41
CA PRO A 256 0.89 -4.20 -24.97
C PRO A 256 1.05 -4.01 -26.48
N ARG A 257 0.00 -4.28 -27.24
CA ARG A 257 -0.07 -4.03 -28.68
C ARG A 257 -0.20 -2.52 -28.93
N ILE A 258 0.02 -2.08 -30.17
CA ILE A 258 -0.06 -0.67 -30.55
C ILE A 258 -1.37 -0.02 -30.11
N ARG A 259 -2.53 -0.71 -30.30
CA ARG A 259 -3.84 -0.20 -29.87
C ARG A 259 -3.90 0.08 -28.37
N GLU A 260 -3.38 -0.82 -27.55
CA GLU A 260 -3.34 -0.69 -26.08
C GLU A 260 -2.41 0.44 -25.65
N GLN A 261 -1.28 0.60 -26.34
CA GLN A 261 -0.34 1.70 -26.11
C GLN A 261 -0.95 3.06 -26.46
N LEU A 262 -1.64 3.16 -27.60
CA LEU A 262 -2.35 4.38 -27.97
C LEU A 262 -3.48 4.71 -26.98
N SER A 263 -4.24 3.70 -26.56
CA SER A 263 -5.26 3.87 -25.51
C SER A 263 -4.64 4.35 -24.19
N TYR A 264 -3.49 3.79 -23.81
CA TYR A 264 -2.75 4.20 -22.63
C TYR A 264 -2.33 5.67 -22.70
N VAL A 265 -1.66 6.07 -23.80
CA VAL A 265 -1.21 7.45 -24.00
C VAL A 265 -2.38 8.42 -23.97
N LEU A 266 -3.47 8.10 -24.69
CA LEU A 266 -4.67 8.95 -24.72
C LEU A 266 -5.28 9.11 -23.31
N LYS A 267 -5.51 8.01 -22.60
CA LYS A 267 -6.06 8.04 -21.24
C LYS A 267 -5.17 8.83 -20.26
N THR A 268 -3.86 8.66 -20.34
CA THR A 268 -2.92 9.40 -19.50
C THR A 268 -2.89 10.89 -19.86
N ALA A 269 -2.88 11.22 -21.14
CA ALA A 269 -2.95 12.61 -21.60
C ALA A 269 -4.23 13.30 -21.16
N LEU A 270 -5.40 12.65 -21.27
CA LEU A 270 -6.67 13.19 -20.81
C LEU A 270 -6.67 13.44 -19.30
N LEU A 271 -6.08 12.54 -18.51
CA LEU A 271 -5.99 12.73 -17.06
C LEU A 271 -5.06 13.89 -16.69
N VAL A 272 -3.91 14.01 -17.34
CA VAL A 272 -2.99 15.12 -17.14
C VAL A 272 -3.66 16.44 -17.56
N SER A 273 -4.36 16.44 -18.71
CA SER A 273 -5.11 17.61 -19.17
C SER A 273 -6.21 18.03 -18.19
N ASP A 274 -6.97 17.07 -17.64
CA ASP A 274 -7.98 17.37 -16.59
C ASP A 274 -7.32 18.04 -15.37
N LYS A 275 -6.19 17.52 -14.89
CA LYS A 275 -5.45 18.11 -13.77
C LYS A 275 -4.99 19.55 -14.08
N VAL A 276 -4.45 19.78 -15.29
CA VAL A 276 -3.99 21.12 -15.72
C VAL A 276 -5.15 22.09 -15.88
N ILE A 277 -6.21 21.69 -16.57
CA ILE A 277 -7.42 22.53 -16.79
C ILE A 277 -8.05 22.92 -15.45
N ASN A 278 -8.21 21.96 -14.53
CA ASN A 278 -8.78 22.28 -13.22
C ASN A 278 -7.90 23.24 -12.41
N ARG A 279 -6.56 23.09 -12.51
CA ARG A 279 -5.63 24.05 -11.89
C ARG A 279 -5.77 25.46 -12.49
N LEU A 280 -5.85 25.56 -13.82
CA LEU A 280 -6.03 26.85 -14.52
C LEU A 280 -7.40 27.52 -14.22
N LEU A 281 -8.43 26.71 -14.02
CA LEU A 281 -9.77 27.18 -13.67
C LEU A 281 -9.97 27.41 -12.16
N ASN A 282 -8.92 27.29 -11.35
CA ASN A 282 -9.01 27.36 -9.89
C ASN A 282 -10.07 26.41 -9.30
N ARG A 283 -10.26 25.25 -9.93
CA ARG A 283 -11.11 24.17 -9.42
C ARG A 283 -10.29 23.23 -8.59
N ARG A 284 -10.63 23.08 -7.32
CA ARG A 284 -9.97 22.16 -6.40
C ARG A 284 -10.94 21.15 -5.82
N PHE A 285 -10.45 20.01 -5.45
CA PHE A 285 -11.17 19.10 -4.57
C PHE A 285 -11.20 19.70 -3.17
N ARG A 286 -12.36 19.67 -2.55
CA ARG A 286 -12.60 20.22 -1.24
C ARG A 286 -13.47 19.27 -0.45
N TRP A 287 -13.01 18.92 0.74
CA TRP A 287 -13.79 18.13 1.67
C TRP A 287 -14.89 18.97 2.31
N GLY A 288 -15.92 18.30 2.78
CA GLY A 288 -17.00 18.87 3.57
C GLY A 288 -17.57 17.80 4.49
N VAL A 289 -18.17 18.22 5.59
CA VAL A 289 -18.74 17.34 6.60
C VAL A 289 -20.26 17.42 6.57
N ALA A 290 -20.90 16.28 6.81
CA ALA A 290 -22.35 16.16 6.98
C ALA A 290 -22.68 15.25 8.15
N TYR A 291 -23.90 15.41 8.69
CA TYR A 291 -24.38 14.62 9.80
C TYR A 291 -25.85 14.24 9.66
N HIS A 292 -26.25 13.15 10.31
CA HIS A 292 -27.60 12.61 10.27
C HIS A 292 -27.96 11.98 11.62
N PHE A 293 -29.06 12.41 12.26
CA PHE A 293 -29.58 11.79 13.45
C PHE A 293 -30.30 10.48 13.13
N THR A 294 -29.92 9.42 13.77
CA THR A 294 -30.50 8.07 13.61
C THR A 294 -30.12 7.20 14.81
N ASN A 295 -31.00 6.31 15.23
CA ASN A 295 -30.72 5.37 16.31
C ASN A 295 -29.97 4.10 15.85
N ASN A 296 -29.75 3.96 14.55
CA ASN A 296 -29.03 2.84 13.98
C ASN A 296 -28.35 3.31 12.69
N TRP A 297 -27.04 3.17 12.60
CA TRP A 297 -26.27 3.57 11.43
C TRP A 297 -26.71 2.87 10.14
N ARG A 298 -27.29 1.65 10.25
CA ARG A 298 -27.81 0.87 9.10
C ARG A 298 -29.05 1.49 8.48
N ASP A 299 -29.80 2.26 9.25
CA ASP A 299 -31.01 2.95 8.81
C ASP A 299 -30.75 4.37 8.30
N ALA A 300 -29.49 4.80 8.35
CA ALA A 300 -29.12 6.15 7.94
C ALA A 300 -29.40 6.41 6.46
N VAL A 301 -30.05 7.55 6.19
CA VAL A 301 -30.40 8.01 4.84
C VAL A 301 -29.51 9.19 4.48
N LEU A 302 -28.30 8.93 3.99
CA LEU A 302 -27.23 9.93 3.85
C LEU A 302 -27.61 11.16 3.01
N TRP A 303 -28.46 11.01 1.97
CA TRP A 303 -28.89 12.15 1.17
C TRP A 303 -29.79 13.16 1.92
N LYS A 304 -30.34 12.77 3.09
CA LYS A 304 -31.12 13.67 3.99
C LYS A 304 -30.24 14.39 5.00
N SER A 305 -28.94 14.11 5.04
CA SER A 305 -28.02 14.66 6.03
C SER A 305 -27.88 16.18 5.92
N ILE A 306 -27.68 16.81 7.06
CA ILE A 306 -27.39 18.25 7.15
C ILE A 306 -25.90 18.45 6.89
N ARG A 307 -25.56 19.35 5.98
CA ARG A 307 -24.17 19.67 5.63
C ARG A 307 -23.67 20.84 6.46
N ILE A 308 -22.51 20.69 7.05
CA ILE A 308 -21.78 21.78 7.70
C ILE A 308 -21.12 22.62 6.59
N LYS A 309 -21.40 23.93 6.60
CA LYS A 309 -20.83 24.84 5.61
C LYS A 309 -19.36 25.08 5.90
N ASN A 310 -18.51 24.80 4.94
CA ASN A 310 -17.09 25.12 5.05
C ASN A 310 -16.84 26.61 5.28
N PRO A 311 -15.97 27.00 6.22
CA PRO A 311 -15.55 28.37 6.38
C PRO A 311 -14.81 28.90 5.14
N LYS A 312 -14.72 30.23 5.02
CA LYS A 312 -14.01 30.84 3.88
C LYS A 312 -12.52 30.46 3.93
N ASN A 313 -11.97 30.07 2.79
CA ASN A 313 -10.58 29.63 2.62
C ASN A 313 -10.14 28.43 3.49
N ARG A 314 -11.10 27.60 3.94
CA ARG A 314 -10.87 26.39 4.76
C ARG A 314 -11.76 25.26 4.27
N PHE A 315 -11.40 24.02 4.57
CA PHE A 315 -12.31 22.88 4.46
C PHE A 315 -12.37 22.09 5.76
N LEU A 316 -13.46 21.36 5.94
CA LEU A 316 -13.70 20.49 7.07
C LEU A 316 -13.68 19.02 6.60
N ALA A 317 -13.03 18.16 7.37
CA ALA A 317 -12.92 16.72 7.10
C ALA A 317 -12.79 15.92 8.40
N ASP A 318 -12.70 14.60 8.31
CA ASP A 318 -12.43 13.68 9.41
C ASP A 318 -13.29 13.92 10.67
N PRO A 319 -14.63 13.84 10.60
CA PRO A 319 -15.49 14.12 11.75
C PRO A 319 -15.53 12.96 12.75
N PHE A 320 -15.35 13.26 14.03
CA PHE A 320 -15.52 12.38 15.18
C PHE A 320 -16.49 12.98 16.19
N ILE A 321 -17.23 12.13 16.89
CA ILE A 321 -18.33 12.56 17.77
C ILE A 321 -18.02 12.22 19.20
N MET A 322 -18.44 13.14 20.10
CA MET A 322 -18.53 12.93 21.53
C MET A 322 -19.85 13.46 22.06
N LYS A 323 -20.64 12.58 22.69
CA LYS A 323 -21.84 12.99 23.43
C LYS A 323 -21.48 13.30 24.87
N LYS A 324 -21.79 14.51 25.36
CA LYS A 324 -21.57 14.92 26.74
C LYS A 324 -22.74 15.74 27.24
N GLN A 325 -23.29 15.36 28.41
CA GLN A 325 -24.44 16.03 29.03
C GLN A 325 -25.68 16.17 28.13
N GLY A 326 -25.91 15.15 27.27
CA GLY A 326 -27.05 15.14 26.35
C GLY A 326 -26.83 15.91 25.04
N GLU A 327 -25.68 16.55 24.86
CA GLU A 327 -25.33 17.35 23.68
C GLU A 327 -24.25 16.65 22.84
N HIS A 328 -24.31 16.79 21.52
CA HIS A 328 -23.34 16.21 20.59
C HIS A 328 -22.29 17.24 20.16
N TYR A 329 -21.04 16.86 20.24
CA TYR A 329 -19.88 17.63 19.81
C TYR A 329 -19.13 16.87 18.73
N CYS A 330 -18.92 17.53 17.60
CA CYS A 330 -18.15 16.99 16.48
C CYS A 330 -16.77 17.63 16.44
N PHE A 331 -15.75 16.83 16.65
CA PHE A 331 -14.34 17.18 16.46
C PHE A 331 -13.96 16.82 15.03
N LEU A 332 -13.26 17.71 14.34
CA LEU A 332 -12.97 17.52 12.92
C LEU A 332 -11.69 18.25 12.50
N GLU A 333 -11.13 17.84 11.39
CA GLU A 333 -10.07 18.58 10.73
C GLU A 333 -10.63 19.89 10.16
N ASP A 334 -10.00 21.00 10.50
CA ASP A 334 -10.18 22.32 9.90
C ASP A 334 -8.91 22.70 9.16
N TYR A 335 -8.84 22.38 7.86
CA TYR A 335 -7.69 22.69 7.02
C TYR A 335 -7.75 24.13 6.52
N ASP A 336 -6.74 24.92 6.85
CA ASP A 336 -6.60 26.31 6.43
C ASP A 336 -5.61 26.42 5.25
N TYR A 337 -6.10 26.85 4.09
CA TYR A 337 -5.27 27.01 2.90
C TYR A 337 -4.20 28.09 3.03
N SER A 338 -4.36 29.05 3.94
CA SER A 338 -3.34 30.09 4.17
C SER A 338 -2.21 29.61 5.08
N LEU A 339 -2.49 28.66 5.96
CA LEU A 339 -1.51 28.01 6.83
C LEU A 339 -0.93 26.73 6.19
N GLU A 340 -1.56 26.24 5.12
CA GLU A 340 -1.27 24.97 4.44
C GLU A 340 -1.25 23.75 5.37
N ARG A 341 -2.06 23.78 6.45
CA ARG A 341 -2.15 22.70 7.44
C ARG A 341 -3.53 22.59 8.07
N GLY A 342 -3.86 21.41 8.56
CA GLY A 342 -5.04 21.11 9.36
C GLY A 342 -4.79 21.36 10.85
N ARG A 343 -5.86 21.68 11.56
CA ARG A 343 -5.97 21.79 13.01
C ARG A 343 -7.29 21.17 13.44
N ILE A 344 -7.50 20.92 14.73
CA ILE A 344 -8.74 20.31 15.21
C ILE A 344 -9.69 21.38 15.69
N ALA A 345 -10.87 21.45 15.07
CA ALA A 345 -11.98 22.34 15.45
C ALA A 345 -13.14 21.54 16.03
N VAL A 346 -14.01 22.24 16.76
CA VAL A 346 -15.18 21.65 17.45
C VAL A 346 -16.44 22.35 17.01
N TYR A 347 -17.45 21.54 16.65
CA TYR A 347 -18.79 21.99 16.35
C TYR A 347 -19.79 21.32 17.31
N LYS A 348 -20.68 22.11 17.91
CA LYS A 348 -21.83 21.59 18.63
C LYS A 348 -22.95 21.34 17.64
N ILE A 349 -23.54 20.14 17.67
CA ILE A 349 -24.54 19.68 16.68
C ILE A 349 -25.85 19.32 17.39
N ASN A 350 -26.97 19.71 16.80
CA ASN A 350 -28.30 19.26 17.17
C ASN A 350 -29.18 19.07 15.93
N GLU A 351 -30.45 18.67 16.10
CA GLU A 351 -31.39 18.47 14.99
C GLU A 351 -31.70 19.76 14.21
N GLU A 352 -31.60 20.92 14.87
CA GLU A 352 -31.92 22.23 14.27
C GLU A 352 -30.74 22.82 13.49
N GLY A 353 -29.50 22.39 13.80
CA GLY A 353 -28.32 22.91 13.14
C GLY A 353 -27.01 22.63 13.87
N TYR A 354 -26.05 23.51 13.68
CA TYR A 354 -24.72 23.40 14.28
C TYR A 354 -24.15 24.76 14.66
N THR A 355 -23.25 24.77 15.63
CA THR A 355 -22.53 25.98 16.09
C THR A 355 -21.04 25.70 16.10
N ASP A 356 -20.25 26.54 15.44
CA ASP A 356 -18.78 26.53 15.51
C ASP A 356 -18.35 27.04 16.90
N LEU A 357 -17.65 26.21 17.67
CA LEU A 357 -17.15 26.56 18.99
C LEU A 357 -15.70 27.04 18.97
N GLY A 358 -14.99 26.83 17.87
CA GLY A 358 -13.60 27.23 17.69
C GLY A 358 -12.64 26.05 17.58
N VAL A 359 -11.34 26.37 17.73
CA VAL A 359 -10.24 25.43 17.60
C VAL A 359 -9.87 24.83 18.94
N ALA A 360 -9.80 23.50 19.00
CA ALA A 360 -9.40 22.74 20.20
C ALA A 360 -7.89 22.52 20.26
N ILE A 361 -7.27 22.12 19.13
CA ILE A 361 -5.82 21.88 19.06
C ILE A 361 -5.27 22.53 17.79
N ASP A 362 -4.22 23.33 17.94
CA ASP A 362 -3.48 23.98 16.87
C ASP A 362 -1.96 23.81 17.11
N GLU A 363 -1.32 23.00 16.27
CA GLU A 363 0.10 22.70 16.34
C GLU A 363 0.86 23.34 15.16
N LYS A 364 2.18 23.32 15.21
CA LYS A 364 3.05 23.82 14.12
C LYS A 364 3.07 22.90 12.90
N PHE A 365 2.53 21.68 13.02
CA PHE A 365 2.43 20.65 12.00
C PHE A 365 0.96 20.30 11.76
N HIS A 366 0.71 19.58 10.67
CA HIS A 366 -0.64 19.18 10.27
C HIS A 366 -1.28 18.23 11.28
N LEU A 367 -2.55 18.49 11.63
CA LEU A 367 -3.42 17.63 12.44
C LEU A 367 -4.68 17.29 11.65
N SER A 368 -5.07 16.02 11.68
CA SER A 368 -6.32 15.49 11.14
C SER A 368 -6.81 14.30 11.96
N TYR A 369 -7.91 13.68 11.59
CA TYR A 369 -8.43 12.43 12.15
C TYR A 369 -8.45 12.41 13.70
N PRO A 370 -9.22 13.28 14.37
CA PRO A 370 -9.21 13.44 15.84
C PRO A 370 -9.94 12.30 16.56
N PHE A 371 -9.34 11.09 16.59
CA PHE A 371 -9.94 9.94 17.24
C PHE A 371 -10.09 10.16 18.75
N LEU A 372 -11.30 9.98 19.28
CA LEU A 372 -11.65 10.22 20.69
C LEU A 372 -11.83 8.90 21.42
N PHE A 373 -11.35 8.82 22.66
CA PHE A 373 -11.60 7.70 23.56
C PHE A 373 -11.61 8.14 25.02
N GLN A 374 -12.25 7.35 25.89
CA GLN A 374 -12.28 7.57 27.32
C GLN A 374 -11.45 6.52 28.06
N TYR A 375 -10.76 6.95 29.11
CA TYR A 375 -10.02 6.08 30.01
C TYR A 375 -9.98 6.69 31.41
N ASN A 376 -10.40 5.92 32.45
CA ASN A 376 -10.47 6.37 33.85
C ASN A 376 -11.24 7.69 34.02
N ASP A 377 -12.43 7.78 33.43
CA ASP A 377 -13.32 8.96 33.43
C ASP A 377 -12.74 10.22 32.76
N GLU A 378 -11.57 10.13 32.18
CA GLU A 378 -10.92 11.20 31.44
C GLU A 378 -11.09 11.01 29.93
N LEU A 379 -11.15 12.13 29.19
CA LEU A 379 -11.30 12.15 27.75
C LEU A 379 -9.96 12.42 27.08
N TYR A 380 -9.64 11.60 26.07
CA TYR A 380 -8.41 11.68 25.30
C TYR A 380 -8.70 11.79 23.81
N MET A 381 -7.76 12.39 23.08
CA MET A 381 -7.76 12.49 21.61
C MET A 381 -6.42 12.00 21.05
N CYS A 382 -6.49 11.15 20.04
CA CYS A 382 -5.34 10.72 19.24
C CYS A 382 -5.50 11.23 17.80
N PRO A 383 -5.05 12.45 17.48
CA PRO A 383 -5.10 12.94 16.10
C PRO A 383 -3.99 12.31 15.24
N GLU A 384 -4.15 12.36 13.92
CA GLU A 384 -3.06 12.05 13.00
C GLU A 384 -1.96 13.11 13.10
N THR A 385 -0.71 12.65 13.27
CA THR A 385 0.49 13.48 13.41
C THR A 385 1.65 12.98 12.53
N HIS A 386 1.34 12.45 11.35
CA HIS A 386 2.33 11.79 10.48
C HIS A 386 3.50 12.72 10.06
N GLU A 387 3.28 14.03 9.94
CA GLU A 387 4.34 15.00 9.64
C GLU A 387 5.37 15.06 10.77
N ASN A 388 4.93 14.96 12.02
CA ASN A 388 5.80 14.94 13.20
C ASN A 388 6.41 13.55 13.46
N ARG A 389 6.01 12.52 12.68
CA ARG A 389 6.51 11.14 12.75
C ARG A 389 6.34 10.49 14.12
N ASP A 390 5.20 10.68 14.72
CA ASP A 390 4.82 10.03 15.99
C ASP A 390 3.33 9.70 16.04
N ILE A 391 2.95 8.93 17.05
CA ILE A 391 1.57 8.74 17.48
C ILE A 391 1.49 9.32 18.90
N ARG A 392 0.64 10.31 19.11
CA ARG A 392 0.51 11.01 20.36
C ARG A 392 -0.94 11.17 20.80
N ILE A 393 -1.14 11.36 22.07
CA ILE A 393 -2.46 11.62 22.66
C ILE A 393 -2.46 12.91 23.44
N TYR A 394 -3.60 13.58 23.36
CA TYR A 394 -3.91 14.78 24.14
C TYR A 394 -5.00 14.46 25.14
N LYS A 395 -4.89 15.03 26.35
CA LYS A 395 -5.91 14.96 27.41
C LYS A 395 -6.76 16.22 27.38
N CYS A 396 -8.06 16.06 27.52
CA CYS A 396 -8.99 17.18 27.68
C CYS A 396 -8.86 17.76 29.09
N VAL A 397 -8.45 19.03 29.18
CA VAL A 397 -8.35 19.77 30.44
C VAL A 397 -9.64 20.50 30.73
N SER A 398 -10.21 21.18 29.75
CA SER A 398 -11.49 21.88 29.84
C SER A 398 -12.31 21.64 28.58
N PHE A 399 -13.35 20.86 28.71
CA PHE A 399 -14.18 20.45 27.57
C PHE A 399 -15.02 21.62 27.01
N PRO A 400 -15.08 21.78 25.67
CA PRO A 400 -14.51 20.92 24.66
C PRO A 400 -13.19 21.47 24.03
N LEU A 401 -12.69 22.62 24.46
CA LEU A 401 -11.69 23.39 23.72
C LEU A 401 -10.27 23.35 24.28
N GLU A 402 -10.07 22.98 25.53
CA GLU A 402 -8.73 23.01 26.14
C GLU A 402 -8.17 21.59 26.24
N TRP A 403 -7.06 21.36 25.54
CA TRP A 403 -6.37 20.08 25.45
C TRP A 403 -4.87 20.27 25.66
N GLU A 404 -4.26 19.34 26.37
CA GLU A 404 -2.81 19.31 26.60
C GLU A 404 -2.22 18.00 26.11
N LEU A 405 -0.97 18.06 25.60
CA LEU A 405 -0.24 16.86 25.21
C LEU A 405 0.01 16.00 26.45
N GLU A 406 -0.63 14.83 26.48
CA GLU A 406 -0.46 13.88 27.58
C GLU A 406 0.75 12.98 27.34
N LYS A 407 0.85 12.41 26.13
CA LYS A 407 1.90 11.42 25.87
C LYS A 407 2.17 11.21 24.39
N ILE A 408 3.43 10.89 24.07
CA ILE A 408 3.83 10.33 22.79
C ILE A 408 3.94 8.82 22.96
N LEU A 409 3.07 8.07 22.28
CA LEU A 409 2.99 6.61 22.40
C LEU A 409 4.06 5.89 21.59
N ILE A 410 4.27 6.32 20.35
CA ILE A 410 5.26 5.73 19.43
C ILE A 410 6.00 6.86 18.72
N GLN A 411 7.32 6.81 18.74
CA GLN A 411 8.19 7.79 18.06
C GLN A 411 8.79 7.22 16.77
N ASN A 412 9.19 8.10 15.86
CA ASN A 412 9.86 7.77 14.60
C ASN A 412 9.03 6.88 13.67
N VAL A 413 7.70 6.97 13.77
CA VAL A 413 6.75 6.26 12.91
C VAL A 413 5.99 7.27 12.05
N LYS A 414 5.87 6.98 10.76
CA LYS A 414 4.96 7.70 9.87
C LYS A 414 3.65 6.93 9.82
N ALA A 415 2.71 7.33 10.68
CA ALA A 415 1.43 6.66 10.87
C ALA A 415 0.26 7.60 10.58
N ALA A 416 -0.84 7.06 10.10
CA ALA A 416 -2.06 7.79 9.77
C ALA A 416 -3.29 7.07 10.34
N ASP A 417 -4.33 7.84 10.64
CA ASP A 417 -5.67 7.39 10.97
C ASP A 417 -5.68 6.32 12.10
N THR A 418 -5.16 6.70 13.27
CA THR A 418 -5.01 5.79 14.42
C THR A 418 -6.30 5.67 15.21
N ASN A 419 -6.80 4.43 15.39
CA ASN A 419 -7.91 4.08 16.29
C ASN A 419 -7.36 3.40 17.55
N ILE A 420 -7.80 3.84 18.74
CA ILE A 420 -7.40 3.27 20.04
C ILE A 420 -8.65 2.89 20.82
N PHE A 421 -8.83 1.61 21.13
CA PHE A 421 -10.01 1.12 21.83
C PHE A 421 -9.71 -0.09 22.71
N GLU A 422 -10.60 -0.34 23.65
CA GLU A 422 -10.53 -1.50 24.55
C GLU A 422 -11.39 -2.65 23.99
N ARG A 423 -10.86 -3.88 24.04
CA ARG A 423 -11.60 -5.11 23.76
C ARG A 423 -11.08 -6.24 24.63
N ASN A 424 -11.97 -6.90 25.36
CA ASN A 424 -11.66 -8.05 26.23
C ASN A 424 -10.58 -7.76 27.29
N GLY A 425 -10.62 -6.57 27.92
CA GLY A 425 -9.69 -6.17 28.97
C GLY A 425 -8.30 -5.78 28.47
N ARG A 426 -8.13 -5.60 27.15
CA ARG A 426 -6.87 -5.19 26.52
C ARG A 426 -7.10 -4.01 25.59
N TRP A 427 -6.15 -3.09 25.56
CA TRP A 427 -6.18 -1.96 24.66
C TRP A 427 -5.49 -2.30 23.34
N TRP A 428 -6.13 -1.89 22.27
CA TRP A 428 -5.70 -2.12 20.90
C TRP A 428 -5.54 -0.81 20.17
N MET A 429 -4.52 -0.75 19.33
CA MET A 429 -4.28 0.35 18.41
C MET A 429 -4.24 -0.20 16.99
N LEU A 430 -5.09 0.31 16.11
CA LEU A 430 -5.09 0.04 14.68
C LEU A 430 -4.64 1.29 13.96
N THR A 431 -3.57 1.23 13.17
CA THR A 431 -3.01 2.39 12.50
C THR A 431 -2.39 2.04 11.15
N SER A 432 -2.46 2.95 10.20
CA SER A 432 -1.85 2.78 8.88
C SER A 432 -0.42 3.30 8.92
N VAL A 433 0.57 2.44 8.65
CA VAL A 433 1.99 2.79 8.78
C VAL A 433 2.66 2.82 7.40
N ALA A 434 3.38 3.88 7.09
CA ALA A 434 4.18 3.94 5.88
C ALA A 434 5.40 2.99 5.95
N ASN A 435 5.59 2.18 4.92
CA ASN A 435 6.70 1.22 4.85
C ASN A 435 8.07 1.88 4.61
N SER A 436 8.08 3.17 4.30
CA SER A 436 9.27 4.01 4.11
C SER A 436 8.88 5.48 4.03
N ASP A 437 9.86 6.35 4.09
CA ASP A 437 9.65 7.80 3.94
C ASP A 437 9.00 8.20 2.60
N GLU A 438 9.26 7.41 1.55
CA GLU A 438 8.72 7.62 0.20
C GLU A 438 7.37 6.93 -0.04
N SER A 439 6.91 6.07 0.89
CA SER A 439 5.64 5.36 0.75
C SER A 439 4.49 6.14 1.38
N ASP A 440 3.29 5.85 0.88
CA ASP A 440 2.05 6.37 1.47
C ASP A 440 1.65 5.56 2.73
N CYS A 441 0.73 6.11 3.51
CA CYS A 441 0.14 5.45 4.67
C CYS A 441 -1.17 4.72 4.31
N SER A 442 -1.41 4.37 3.05
CA SER A 442 -2.71 3.79 2.63
C SER A 442 -2.67 2.27 2.45
N SER A 443 -1.47 1.69 2.37
CA SER A 443 -1.31 0.30 1.92
C SER A 443 -1.31 -0.73 3.04
N THR A 444 -1.00 -0.35 4.28
CA THR A 444 -0.82 -1.31 5.37
C THR A 444 -1.57 -0.91 6.63
N LEU A 445 -2.21 -1.89 7.26
CA LEU A 445 -2.78 -1.78 8.59
C LEU A 445 -1.88 -2.51 9.59
N HIS A 446 -1.47 -1.82 10.62
CA HIS A 446 -0.72 -2.37 11.75
C HIS A 446 -1.59 -2.39 13.01
N VAL A 447 -1.39 -3.41 13.83
CA VAL A 447 -2.03 -3.61 15.10
C VAL A 447 -0.98 -3.57 16.20
N TYR A 448 -1.28 -2.87 17.27
CA TYR A 448 -0.50 -2.88 18.50
C TYR A 448 -1.44 -3.14 19.67
N SER A 449 -0.91 -3.63 20.78
CA SER A 449 -1.68 -3.86 21.99
C SER A 449 -0.92 -3.45 23.23
N ALA A 450 -1.67 -3.03 24.27
CA ALA A 450 -1.12 -2.63 25.56
C ALA A 450 -2.10 -2.97 26.71
N ALA A 451 -1.62 -2.96 27.94
CA ALA A 451 -2.45 -3.14 29.13
C ALA A 451 -3.37 -1.93 29.40
N ASN A 452 -2.94 -0.73 29.02
CA ASN A 452 -3.72 0.50 29.10
C ASN A 452 -3.30 1.47 27.98
N PRO A 453 -4.13 2.47 27.62
CA PRO A 453 -3.87 3.34 26.49
C PRO A 453 -2.71 4.32 26.69
N LEU A 454 -2.31 4.55 27.95
CA LEU A 454 -1.18 5.42 28.33
C LEU A 454 0.11 4.64 28.57
N SER A 455 0.17 3.36 28.18
CA SER A 455 1.36 2.52 28.33
C SER A 455 2.57 3.07 27.52
N ASP A 456 3.77 2.87 28.04
CA ASP A 456 5.01 3.07 27.30
C ASP A 456 5.31 1.88 26.36
N ASP A 457 4.73 0.71 26.68
CA ASP A 457 5.00 -0.56 26.01
C ASP A 457 3.81 -0.97 25.13
N TRP A 458 3.65 -0.31 24.00
CA TRP A 458 2.77 -0.79 22.94
C TRP A 458 3.46 -1.91 22.16
N ILE A 459 2.95 -3.13 22.29
CA ILE A 459 3.50 -4.33 21.68
C ILE A 459 3.00 -4.43 20.23
N GLU A 460 3.93 -4.46 19.29
CA GLU A 460 3.61 -4.69 17.88
C GLU A 460 3.08 -6.12 17.67
N HIS A 461 1.96 -6.25 16.94
CA HIS A 461 1.40 -7.55 16.59
C HIS A 461 2.37 -8.33 15.69
N GLU A 462 2.55 -9.62 15.96
CA GLU A 462 3.54 -10.47 15.31
C GLU A 462 3.39 -10.53 13.79
N TYR A 463 2.15 -10.47 13.30
CA TYR A 463 1.83 -10.58 11.86
C TYR A 463 1.69 -9.23 11.15
N ASN A 464 2.16 -8.14 11.75
CA ASN A 464 2.12 -6.84 11.09
C ASN A 464 2.94 -6.80 9.77
N PRO A 465 2.39 -6.17 8.70
CA PRO A 465 1.04 -5.60 8.63
C PRO A 465 -0.03 -6.69 8.56
N VAL A 466 -1.12 -6.55 9.32
CA VAL A 466 -2.24 -7.50 9.34
C VAL A 466 -3.09 -7.43 8.07
N ILE A 467 -3.11 -6.27 7.41
CA ILE A 467 -3.66 -6.06 6.06
C ILE A 467 -2.59 -5.34 5.23
N PHE A 468 -2.36 -5.86 4.01
CA PHE A 468 -1.57 -5.14 3.01
C PHE A 468 -2.36 -5.01 1.70
N ASP A 469 -3.32 -4.13 1.71
CA ASP A 469 -4.11 -3.77 0.52
C ASP A 469 -4.55 -2.31 0.64
N SER A 470 -4.10 -1.48 -0.29
CA SER A 470 -4.44 -0.05 -0.33
C SER A 470 -5.95 0.23 -0.49
N CYS A 471 -6.73 -0.78 -0.88
CA CYS A 471 -8.18 -0.66 -0.95
C CYS A 471 -8.90 -0.92 0.39
N GLN A 472 -8.16 -1.39 1.42
CA GLN A 472 -8.78 -1.83 2.68
C GLN A 472 -8.01 -1.40 3.93
N ALA A 473 -6.70 -1.12 3.80
CA ALA A 473 -5.85 -0.98 4.98
C ALA A 473 -6.09 0.31 5.78
N ARG A 474 -6.33 1.44 5.10
CA ARG A 474 -6.42 2.74 5.75
C ARG A 474 -7.73 2.90 6.53
N ASN A 475 -7.63 3.29 7.81
CA ASN A 475 -8.80 3.52 8.65
C ASN A 475 -9.63 4.72 8.17
N ALA A 476 -10.91 4.73 8.56
CA ALA A 476 -11.88 5.77 8.24
C ALA A 476 -12.88 6.01 9.37
N GLY A 477 -12.65 5.42 10.52
CA GLY A 477 -13.52 5.47 11.69
C GLY A 477 -13.71 4.10 12.34
N LEU A 478 -14.48 4.09 13.42
CA LEU A 478 -14.81 2.90 14.18
C LEU A 478 -16.23 3.03 14.71
N ILE A 479 -17.03 1.97 14.56
CA ILE A 479 -18.35 1.88 15.18
C ILE A 479 -18.30 0.76 16.23
N ILE A 480 -18.52 1.11 17.49
CA ILE A 480 -18.48 0.17 18.62
C ILE A 480 -19.91 -0.07 19.07
N GLU A 481 -20.40 -1.30 18.89
CA GLU A 481 -21.65 -1.80 19.46
C GLU A 481 -21.33 -2.73 20.65
N PRO A 482 -22.28 -3.06 21.54
CA PRO A 482 -21.99 -3.83 22.77
C PRO A 482 -21.22 -5.14 22.54
N ASP A 483 -21.55 -5.86 21.47
CA ASP A 483 -20.96 -7.18 21.17
C ASP A 483 -20.09 -7.18 19.91
N THR A 484 -20.01 -6.07 19.18
CA THR A 484 -19.43 -6.05 17.85
C THR A 484 -18.71 -4.73 17.57
N ILE A 485 -17.55 -4.82 16.96
CA ILE A 485 -16.79 -3.66 16.50
C ILE A 485 -16.71 -3.69 14.98
N TYR A 486 -17.11 -2.59 14.34
CA TYR A 486 -16.99 -2.39 12.91
C TYR A 486 -15.87 -1.40 12.63
N ARG A 487 -14.87 -1.83 11.87
CA ARG A 487 -13.88 -0.92 11.33
C ARG A 487 -14.42 -0.34 10.03
N VAL A 488 -14.40 0.97 9.94
CA VAL A 488 -14.58 1.68 8.67
C VAL A 488 -13.22 1.85 8.02
N SER A 489 -13.11 1.54 6.74
CA SER A 489 -11.87 1.68 5.97
C SER A 489 -12.07 2.46 4.69
N GLN A 490 -11.03 3.17 4.26
CA GLN A 490 -11.03 3.94 3.02
C GLN A 490 -10.82 3.02 1.82
N LYS A 491 -11.65 3.19 0.78
CA LYS A 491 -11.40 2.58 -0.53
C LYS A 491 -10.48 3.45 -1.36
N GLN A 492 -9.49 2.82 -1.95
CA GLN A 492 -8.62 3.44 -2.93
C GLN A 492 -9.31 3.47 -4.29
N GLY A 493 -9.21 4.60 -4.99
CA GLY A 493 -9.52 4.71 -6.41
C GLY A 493 -8.24 4.79 -7.26
N PHE A 494 -8.40 4.86 -8.58
CA PHE A 494 -7.26 5.06 -9.45
C PHE A 494 -6.64 6.44 -9.21
N ASP A 495 -5.38 6.49 -8.77
CA ASP A 495 -4.62 7.70 -8.46
C ASP A 495 -5.34 8.63 -7.45
N ARG A 496 -6.16 8.07 -6.56
CA ARG A 496 -6.93 8.83 -5.55
C ARG A 496 -7.27 7.96 -4.35
N TYR A 497 -7.08 8.46 -3.15
CA TYR A 497 -7.56 7.83 -1.91
C TYR A 497 -8.97 8.32 -1.56
N GLY A 498 -9.64 7.62 -0.64
CA GLY A 498 -10.89 8.08 -0.07
C GLY A 498 -12.03 8.24 -1.07
N VAL A 499 -12.12 7.34 -2.08
CA VAL A 499 -13.21 7.41 -3.07
C VAL A 499 -14.52 6.85 -2.55
N ALA A 500 -14.48 5.93 -1.57
CA ALA A 500 -15.63 5.32 -0.91
C ALA A 500 -15.18 4.75 0.43
N LEU A 501 -16.13 4.22 1.21
CA LEU A 501 -15.88 3.54 2.48
C LEU A 501 -16.30 2.08 2.40
N ASP A 502 -15.56 1.20 3.07
CA ASP A 502 -15.99 -0.15 3.40
C ASP A 502 -16.17 -0.28 4.91
N LEU A 503 -17.23 -0.97 5.31
CA LEU A 503 -17.48 -1.35 6.69
C LEU A 503 -17.25 -2.85 6.84
N SER A 504 -16.39 -3.20 7.79
CA SER A 504 -16.04 -4.59 8.10
C SER A 504 -16.18 -4.88 9.59
N GLU A 505 -16.75 -6.00 9.93
CA GLU A 505 -16.81 -6.52 11.29
C GLU A 505 -15.49 -7.15 11.69
N ILE A 506 -14.91 -6.74 12.80
CA ILE A 506 -13.71 -7.36 13.38
C ILE A 506 -14.09 -8.67 14.05
N GLN A 507 -13.84 -9.80 13.36
CA GLN A 507 -14.16 -11.13 13.87
C GLN A 507 -13.08 -11.69 14.79
N GLN A 508 -11.81 -11.40 14.48
CA GLN A 508 -10.66 -11.83 15.28
C GLN A 508 -9.72 -10.64 15.49
N LEU A 509 -9.32 -10.44 16.74
CA LEU A 509 -8.31 -9.48 17.16
C LEU A 509 -7.70 -10.01 18.47
N ASP A 510 -6.59 -10.73 18.34
CA ASP A 510 -5.87 -11.38 19.42
C ASP A 510 -4.39 -11.56 19.04
N ASP A 511 -3.57 -12.16 19.90
CA ASP A 511 -2.14 -12.40 19.63
C ASP A 511 -1.90 -13.38 18.47
N PHE A 512 -2.91 -14.14 18.05
CA PHE A 512 -2.81 -15.18 17.02
C PHE A 512 -3.24 -14.71 15.64
N GLY A 513 -3.90 -13.56 15.52
CA GLY A 513 -4.29 -13.02 14.24
C GLY A 513 -5.27 -11.87 14.28
N TYR A 514 -5.53 -11.36 13.09
CA TYR A 514 -6.51 -10.35 12.78
C TYR A 514 -7.36 -10.81 11.59
N ARG A 515 -8.68 -10.70 11.70
CA ARG A 515 -9.59 -11.05 10.62
C ARG A 515 -10.84 -10.17 10.66
N GLU A 516 -11.23 -9.71 9.49
CA GLU A 516 -12.45 -8.95 9.26
C GLU A 516 -13.42 -9.70 8.34
N ARG A 517 -14.71 -9.41 8.51
CA ARG A 517 -15.77 -9.78 7.57
C ARG A 517 -16.35 -8.50 6.98
N TRP A 518 -16.20 -8.33 5.66
CA TRP A 518 -16.84 -7.23 4.94
C TRP A 518 -18.38 -7.30 5.08
N ILE A 519 -19.00 -6.14 5.31
CA ILE A 519 -20.44 -5.98 5.50
C ILE A 519 -21.04 -5.22 4.32
N CYS A 520 -20.60 -4.00 4.07
CA CYS A 520 -21.11 -3.15 3.01
C CYS A 520 -20.10 -2.08 2.59
N SER A 521 -20.37 -1.44 1.45
CA SER A 521 -19.67 -0.24 0.99
C SER A 521 -20.60 0.96 1.01
N ILE A 522 -20.05 2.14 1.30
CA ILE A 522 -20.72 3.44 1.17
C ILE A 522 -20.05 4.18 0.01
N GLU A 523 -20.76 4.24 -1.11
CA GLU A 523 -20.31 4.95 -2.29
C GLU A 523 -20.75 6.44 -2.22
N PRO A 524 -19.96 7.39 -2.76
CA PRO A 524 -20.24 8.83 -2.66
C PRO A 524 -21.35 9.28 -3.63
N ASN A 525 -22.51 8.62 -3.59
CA ASN A 525 -23.65 8.88 -4.47
C ASN A 525 -24.79 9.62 -3.76
N PHE A 526 -24.64 9.91 -2.47
CA PHE A 526 -25.68 10.47 -1.63
C PHE A 526 -25.90 11.99 -1.86
N PHE A 527 -24.94 12.72 -2.43
CA PHE A 527 -25.15 14.08 -2.93
C PHE A 527 -24.70 14.19 -4.39
N PRO A 528 -25.26 15.12 -5.18
CA PRO A 528 -24.85 15.31 -6.56
C PRO A 528 -23.39 15.77 -6.71
N GLY A 529 -22.64 15.15 -7.61
CA GLY A 529 -21.30 15.58 -8.01
C GLY A 529 -20.21 15.29 -6.98
N LEU A 530 -20.39 14.30 -6.11
CA LEU A 530 -19.36 13.83 -5.20
C LEU A 530 -18.31 13.01 -5.93
N HIS A 531 -17.13 12.98 -5.35
CA HIS A 531 -15.97 12.28 -5.84
C HIS A 531 -15.31 11.36 -4.81
N GLY A 532 -15.78 11.39 -3.56
CA GLY A 532 -15.24 10.57 -2.48
C GLY A 532 -15.94 10.81 -1.15
N THR A 533 -15.66 9.92 -0.20
CA THR A 533 -15.97 9.94 1.23
C THR A 533 -14.92 9.10 1.91
N HIS A 534 -14.32 9.55 3.02
CA HIS A 534 -13.19 8.84 3.61
C HIS A 534 -13.23 8.71 5.13
N THR A 535 -14.23 9.31 5.81
CA THR A 535 -14.42 9.14 7.25
C THR A 535 -15.90 9.03 7.58
N LEU A 536 -16.25 8.08 8.48
CA LEU A 536 -17.60 7.91 9.02
C LEU A 536 -17.53 7.42 10.46
N ASN A 537 -18.28 8.08 11.34
CA ASN A 537 -18.40 7.70 12.75
C ASN A 537 -19.86 7.77 13.22
N PHE A 538 -20.18 6.97 14.25
CA PHE A 538 -21.50 6.85 14.82
C PHE A 538 -21.41 6.62 16.32
N ASP A 539 -22.20 7.36 17.13
CA ASP A 539 -22.21 7.28 18.59
C ASP A 539 -23.47 6.64 19.21
N GLY A 540 -24.33 6.06 18.39
CA GLY A 540 -25.62 5.48 18.78
C GLY A 540 -26.83 6.37 18.48
N GLU A 541 -26.65 7.67 18.24
CA GLU A 541 -27.73 8.62 17.93
C GLU A 541 -27.40 9.54 16.77
N LEU A 542 -26.10 9.83 16.54
CA LEU A 542 -25.63 10.73 15.52
C LEU A 542 -24.62 10.03 14.62
N LEU A 543 -24.84 10.08 13.32
CA LEU A 543 -23.90 9.67 12.28
C LEU A 543 -23.25 10.91 11.69
N VAL A 544 -21.92 10.94 11.63
CA VAL A 544 -21.16 11.97 10.92
C VAL A 544 -20.28 11.33 9.88
N PHE A 545 -20.11 12.02 8.77
CA PHE A 545 -19.27 11.57 7.67
C PHE A 545 -18.79 12.77 6.85
N ASP A 546 -17.75 12.55 6.07
CA ASP A 546 -17.29 13.55 5.14
C ASP A 546 -17.62 13.21 3.69
N TYR A 547 -17.38 14.17 2.80
CA TYR A 547 -17.55 14.00 1.37
C TYR A 547 -16.62 14.91 0.58
N LEU A 548 -16.16 14.44 -0.57
CA LEU A 548 -15.28 15.17 -1.48
C LEU A 548 -16.06 15.72 -2.68
N LYS A 549 -15.94 17.01 -2.90
CA LYS A 549 -16.56 17.68 -4.05
C LYS A 549 -15.55 18.56 -4.78
N ARG A 550 -15.72 18.72 -6.09
CA ARG A 550 -14.93 19.66 -6.87
C ARG A 550 -15.63 21.02 -6.85
N GLU A 551 -14.97 22.03 -6.31
CA GLU A 551 -15.52 23.39 -6.16
C GLU A 551 -14.57 24.43 -6.77
N TYR A 552 -15.14 25.59 -7.16
CA TYR A 552 -14.34 26.75 -7.50
C TYR A 552 -13.83 27.40 -6.20
N THR A 553 -12.53 27.54 -6.07
CA THR A 553 -11.96 28.31 -4.97
C THR A 553 -11.87 29.78 -5.44
N ASN A 554 -12.74 30.61 -4.91
CA ASN A 554 -12.58 32.05 -4.99
C ASN A 554 -11.46 32.48 -4.04
N VAL A 555 -10.23 32.06 -4.33
CA VAL A 555 -9.07 32.68 -3.73
C VAL A 555 -8.81 33.94 -4.53
N SER A 556 -9.44 35.04 -4.16
CA SER A 556 -8.95 36.37 -4.53
C SER A 556 -7.55 36.46 -3.90
N SER A 557 -6.53 36.41 -4.75
CA SER A 557 -5.14 36.74 -4.47
C SER A 557 -4.98 37.93 -3.53
#